data_f8f60cdb9fbf23c289bb5e609ddb01c2
#
_entry.id   f8f60cdb9fbf23c289bb5e609ddb01c2
#
_cell.length_a   1.000
_cell.length_b   1.000
_cell.length_c   1.000
_cell.angle_alpha   90.00
_cell.angle_beta   90.00
_cell.angle_gamma   90.00
#
_symmetry.space_group_name_H-M   'P 1'
#
loop_
_entity.id
_entity.type
_entity.pdbx_description
1 polymer ?
#
loop_
_entity_poly.entity_id
_entity_poly.type
_entity_poly.pdbx_seq_one_letter_code
_entity_poly.pdbx_strand_id
1 'polypeptide(L)'
;MITLEDVSYRYQRGGRDAVSGISLSVSPGECLMITGPSGAGKTTLCMAASGILEHEFGGEKRGRVTILGKDVREYPGLPEIASHVSVVFDDPEAQLIFTTVEEEILSALERSGLSPAEIGQRLASILEITRLAALKDRPPHALSGGQKQRVALAAALALGTDILILDEPTAELDEEGTASIVSVLRDLKAQGKTILLTEHKYSHFRDLVDRLVVMEGGRFRAIGTPCELITDRSVAEIVIPDFSGIRSSFPCRPHEGENPVISVRDLEFLYGDVPALAGVSLDVYPGEFVAIVGENGSGKTTLIKHFIGLLHATRGSVTVDGKDAKVTPVSELAHSVGLVFQNPDHMFFADTVAGEVMFGITNLGIPEPEAVLGEVLSRCRLSGARDLYPRWLSRGERQRLAIACVLAMQPKVIVLDEPTTGLDGKESREVMEILRQLQAEGRAIVMVTHNHEMARECADRVVTMRAGRIVSDTRNGA
;
A
#
# COMPACT_ATOMS: atom_id res chain seq x y z
N MET A 1 -10.28 12.59 25.45
CA MET A 1 -9.32 11.55 25.88
C MET A 1 -7.89 11.85 25.49
N ILE A 2 -7.64 12.18 24.23
CA ILE A 2 -6.33 12.67 23.77
C ILE A 2 -6.50 14.15 23.46
N THR A 3 -5.53 14.99 23.89
CA THR A 3 -5.52 16.40 23.54
C THR A 3 -4.11 16.79 23.10
N LEU A 4 -4.02 17.44 21.96
CA LEU A 4 -2.81 18.06 21.43
C LEU A 4 -3.01 19.58 21.44
N GLU A 5 -2.06 20.33 22.00
CA GLU A 5 -2.10 21.79 22.11
C GLU A 5 -0.85 22.37 21.47
N ASP A 6 -1.01 23.04 20.32
CA ASP A 6 0.05 23.70 19.55
C ASP A 6 1.28 22.80 19.28
N VAL A 7 1.02 21.51 18.97
CA VAL A 7 2.07 20.51 18.79
C VAL A 7 2.82 20.72 17.49
N SER A 8 4.15 20.84 17.60
CA SER A 8 5.07 20.86 16.46
C SER A 8 6.21 19.89 16.71
N TYR A 9 6.64 19.20 15.65
CA TYR A 9 7.73 18.23 15.72
C TYR A 9 8.62 18.27 14.50
N ARG A 10 9.94 18.26 14.71
CA ARG A 10 10.97 18.19 13.68
C ARG A 10 11.94 17.06 14.01
N TYR A 11 12.13 16.14 13.07
CA TYR A 11 13.13 15.08 13.19
C TYR A 11 14.55 15.65 13.16
N GLN A 12 15.50 15.02 13.88
CA GLN A 12 16.91 15.49 14.00
C GLN A 12 17.60 15.71 12.65
N ARG A 13 17.26 14.89 11.63
CA ARG A 13 17.83 14.99 10.27
C ARG A 13 16.92 15.71 9.29
N GLY A 14 15.78 16.24 9.75
CA GLY A 14 14.79 16.91 8.92
C GLY A 14 15.00 18.43 8.90
N GLY A 15 14.99 19.04 7.72
CA GLY A 15 15.06 20.50 7.60
C GLY A 15 13.72 21.22 7.83
N ARG A 16 12.59 20.48 7.83
CA ARG A 16 11.22 21.01 7.98
C ARG A 16 10.50 20.35 9.14
N ASP A 17 9.51 21.06 9.71
CA ASP A 17 8.62 20.48 10.69
C ASP A 17 7.75 19.40 10.02
N ALA A 18 7.72 18.21 10.60
CA ALA A 18 6.87 17.10 10.14
C ALA A 18 5.40 17.35 10.52
N VAL A 19 5.18 17.97 11.68
CA VAL A 19 3.91 18.57 12.10
C VAL A 19 4.16 19.94 12.69
N SER A 20 3.25 20.90 12.50
CA SER A 20 3.43 22.29 12.87
C SER A 20 2.14 22.94 13.36
N GLY A 21 2.11 23.34 14.65
CA GLY A 21 1.00 24.08 15.25
C GLY A 21 -0.30 23.27 15.32
N ILE A 22 -0.22 21.99 15.60
CA ILE A 22 -1.37 21.08 15.62
C ILE A 22 -2.10 21.18 16.95
N SER A 23 -3.39 21.54 16.89
CA SER A 23 -4.30 21.48 18.06
C SER A 23 -5.49 20.60 17.72
N LEU A 24 -5.70 19.52 18.51
CA LEU A 24 -6.73 18.51 18.28
C LEU A 24 -7.16 17.90 19.62
N SER A 25 -8.44 17.65 19.77
CA SER A 25 -8.99 16.86 20.86
C SER A 25 -9.76 15.68 20.30
N VAL A 26 -9.58 14.50 20.88
CA VAL A 26 -10.34 13.28 20.57
C VAL A 26 -11.18 12.92 21.80
N SER A 27 -12.50 12.83 21.60
CA SER A 27 -13.46 12.55 22.66
C SER A 27 -13.58 11.05 22.96
N PRO A 28 -14.05 10.66 24.17
CA PRO A 28 -14.36 9.25 24.46
C PRO A 28 -15.38 8.68 23.46
N GLY A 29 -15.10 7.48 22.92
CA GLY A 29 -15.99 6.78 21.96
C GLY A 29 -16.02 7.38 20.58
N GLU A 30 -15.26 8.44 20.31
CA GLU A 30 -15.15 9.06 18.97
C GLU A 30 -14.28 8.22 18.04
N CYS A 31 -14.71 8.09 16.80
CA CYS A 31 -13.89 7.63 15.69
C CYS A 31 -13.45 8.83 14.84
N LEU A 32 -12.20 9.25 14.99
CA LEU A 32 -11.59 10.33 14.24
C LEU A 32 -10.66 9.77 13.18
N MET A 33 -10.87 10.15 11.93
CA MET A 33 -10.00 9.78 10.81
C MET A 33 -9.16 10.98 10.38
N ILE A 34 -7.88 10.73 10.17
CA ILE A 34 -6.93 11.68 9.60
C ILE A 34 -6.58 11.21 8.20
N THR A 35 -6.77 12.07 7.22
CA THR A 35 -6.40 11.83 5.82
C THR A 35 -5.55 12.95 5.28
N GLY A 36 -4.94 12.72 4.14
CA GLY A 36 -4.09 13.71 3.48
C GLY A 36 -3.01 13.05 2.63
N PRO A 37 -2.27 13.83 1.84
CA PRO A 37 -1.18 13.33 0.99
C PRO A 37 -0.12 12.56 1.77
N SER A 38 0.64 11.73 1.05
CA SER A 38 1.85 11.11 1.59
C SER A 38 2.82 12.20 2.05
N GLY A 39 3.46 12.00 3.21
CA GLY A 39 4.32 13.02 3.81
C GLY A 39 3.58 14.20 4.46
N ALA A 40 2.25 14.17 4.57
CA ALA A 40 1.47 15.22 5.26
C ALA A 40 1.70 15.25 6.78
N GLY A 41 2.36 14.23 7.36
CA GLY A 41 2.65 14.15 8.79
C GLY A 41 1.69 13.25 9.58
N LYS A 42 0.87 12.42 8.92
CA LYS A 42 -0.14 11.55 9.55
C LYS A 42 0.48 10.59 10.57
N THR A 43 1.46 9.78 10.16
CA THR A 43 2.21 8.87 11.05
C THR A 43 2.87 9.61 12.20
N THR A 44 3.50 10.78 11.91
CA THR A 44 4.10 11.62 12.96
C THR A 44 3.06 12.08 13.97
N LEU A 45 1.85 12.41 13.52
CA LEU A 45 0.75 12.80 14.42
C LEU A 45 0.25 11.61 15.25
N CYS A 46 0.15 10.40 14.69
CA CYS A 46 -0.15 9.17 15.44
C CYS A 46 0.90 8.91 16.52
N MET A 47 2.19 9.02 16.18
CA MET A 47 3.29 8.87 17.13
C MET A 47 3.28 9.96 18.21
N ALA A 48 2.88 11.19 17.90
CA ALA A 48 2.72 12.25 18.90
C ALA A 48 1.55 11.94 19.84
N ALA A 49 0.39 11.57 19.31
CA ALA A 49 -0.83 11.26 20.05
C ALA A 49 -0.68 10.04 20.98
N SER A 50 0.21 9.10 20.62
CA SER A 50 0.55 7.92 21.43
C SER A 50 1.69 8.12 22.43
N GLY A 51 2.33 9.29 22.45
CA GLY A 51 3.50 9.57 23.29
C GLY A 51 4.81 8.96 22.80
N ILE A 52 4.82 8.22 21.71
CA ILE A 52 6.02 7.56 21.15
C ILE A 52 7.08 8.59 20.79
N LEU A 53 6.71 9.73 20.19
CA LEU A 53 7.68 10.77 19.87
C LEU A 53 8.37 11.35 21.10
N GLU A 54 7.66 11.38 22.25
CA GLU A 54 8.23 11.91 23.48
C GLU A 54 9.30 11.01 24.08
N HIS A 55 9.07 9.70 24.04
CA HIS A 55 9.89 8.74 24.78
C HIS A 55 10.96 8.04 23.93
N GLU A 56 10.72 7.85 22.60
CA GLU A 56 11.61 7.04 21.75
C GLU A 56 12.37 7.85 20.71
N PHE A 57 11.83 9.01 20.32
CA PHE A 57 12.44 9.77 19.23
C PHE A 57 13.08 11.06 19.73
N GLY A 58 14.32 11.29 19.29
CA GLY A 58 14.96 12.58 19.38
C GLY A 58 14.42 13.58 18.36
N GLY A 59 14.64 14.86 18.58
CA GLY A 59 14.18 15.93 17.68
C GLY A 59 13.70 17.15 18.46
N GLU A 60 13.26 18.17 17.72
CA GLU A 60 12.68 19.37 18.32
C GLU A 60 11.18 19.19 18.51
N LYS A 61 10.73 19.28 19.75
CA LYS A 61 9.32 19.14 20.15
C LYS A 61 8.83 20.43 20.77
N ARG A 62 7.61 20.87 20.38
CA ARG A 62 6.92 22.02 20.98
C ARG A 62 5.45 21.65 21.21
N GLY A 63 4.80 22.39 22.11
CA GLY A 63 3.41 22.16 22.48
C GLY A 63 3.26 21.11 23.57
N ARG A 64 2.04 20.59 23.70
CA ARG A 64 1.65 19.69 24.76
C ARG A 64 0.76 18.56 24.24
N VAL A 65 1.00 17.34 24.70
CA VAL A 65 0.14 16.19 24.43
C VAL A 65 -0.34 15.63 25.76
N THR A 66 -1.64 15.43 25.92
CA THR A 66 -2.21 14.79 27.12
C THR A 66 -3.03 13.56 26.73
N ILE A 67 -2.89 12.50 27.52
CA ILE A 67 -3.66 11.26 27.42
C ILE A 67 -4.41 11.09 28.73
N LEU A 68 -5.74 10.98 28.68
CA LEU A 68 -6.61 10.92 29.85
C LEU A 68 -6.38 12.07 30.86
N GLY A 69 -6.02 13.25 30.35
CA GLY A 69 -5.76 14.46 31.15
C GLY A 69 -4.35 14.56 31.76
N LYS A 70 -3.50 13.54 31.61
CA LYS A 70 -2.12 13.54 32.09
C LYS A 70 -1.18 13.84 30.90
N ASP A 71 -0.20 14.73 31.10
CA ASP A 71 0.80 15.06 30.07
C ASP A 71 1.66 13.81 29.76
N VAL A 72 1.96 13.58 28.48
CA VAL A 72 2.78 12.41 28.07
C VAL A 72 4.17 12.44 28.70
N ARG A 73 4.70 13.61 29.03
CA ARG A 73 6.00 13.80 29.73
C ARG A 73 5.97 13.36 31.20
N GLU A 74 4.80 13.28 31.80
CA GLU A 74 4.62 12.86 33.19
C GLU A 74 4.53 11.33 33.35
N TYR A 75 4.42 10.61 32.25
CA TYR A 75 4.49 9.15 32.24
C TYR A 75 5.96 8.71 32.33
N PRO A 76 6.29 7.70 33.14
CA PRO A 76 7.68 7.23 33.29
C PRO A 76 8.25 6.57 32.03
N GLY A 77 7.39 6.21 31.06
CA GLY A 77 7.77 5.62 29.80
C GLY A 77 6.60 5.03 29.02
N LEU A 78 6.86 4.51 27.85
CA LEU A 78 5.86 3.89 26.96
C LEU A 78 5.07 2.75 27.59
N PRO A 79 5.62 1.87 28.46
CA PRO A 79 4.86 0.78 29.05
C PRO A 79 3.62 1.25 29.85
N GLU A 80 3.71 2.41 30.53
CA GLU A 80 2.55 2.96 31.25
C GLU A 80 1.52 3.56 30.27
N ILE A 81 1.98 4.25 29.24
CA ILE A 81 1.09 4.78 28.17
C ILE A 81 0.38 3.62 27.44
N ALA A 82 1.09 2.51 27.17
CA ALA A 82 0.55 1.33 26.50
C ALA A 82 -0.57 0.63 27.30
N SER A 83 -0.71 0.90 28.58
CA SER A 83 -1.88 0.45 29.36
C SER A 83 -3.17 1.22 29.05
N HIS A 84 -3.06 2.36 28.37
CA HIS A 84 -4.17 3.26 28.02
C HIS A 84 -4.40 3.37 26.50
N VAL A 85 -3.32 3.25 25.72
CA VAL A 85 -3.32 3.46 24.27
C VAL A 85 -2.67 2.29 23.57
N SER A 86 -3.37 1.64 22.67
CA SER A 86 -2.81 0.65 21.75
C SER A 86 -2.54 1.28 20.39
N VAL A 87 -1.41 0.92 19.77
CA VAL A 87 -1.01 1.43 18.46
C VAL A 87 -0.81 0.28 17.48
N VAL A 88 -1.37 0.41 16.29
CA VAL A 88 -1.10 -0.47 15.14
C VAL A 88 -0.49 0.39 14.05
N PHE A 89 0.70 0.02 13.59
CA PHE A 89 1.41 0.73 12.51
C PHE A 89 1.05 0.18 11.13
N ASP A 90 1.45 0.89 10.09
CA ASP A 90 1.25 0.56 8.68
C ASP A 90 1.96 -0.73 8.25
N ASP A 91 3.10 -1.06 8.86
CA ASP A 91 3.83 -2.32 8.65
C ASP A 91 3.55 -3.31 9.80
N PRO A 92 2.62 -4.27 9.60
CA PRO A 92 2.34 -5.29 10.60
C PRO A 92 3.50 -6.26 10.80
N GLU A 93 4.36 -6.48 9.77
CA GLU A 93 5.49 -7.42 9.88
C GLU A 93 6.53 -6.93 10.89
N ALA A 94 6.75 -5.62 10.95
CA ALA A 94 7.64 -5.02 11.91
C ALA A 94 7.14 -5.13 13.38
N GLN A 95 5.84 -5.40 13.58
CA GLN A 95 5.24 -5.53 14.91
C GLN A 95 5.15 -6.97 15.39
N LEU A 96 5.09 -7.96 14.48
CA LEU A 96 4.88 -9.38 14.80
C LEU A 96 6.22 -10.08 15.05
N ILE A 97 6.41 -10.58 16.27
CA ILE A 97 7.70 -11.14 16.72
C ILE A 97 7.62 -12.60 17.21
N PHE A 98 6.42 -13.11 17.52
CA PHE A 98 6.25 -14.46 18.03
C PHE A 98 6.07 -15.51 16.93
N THR A 99 6.17 -16.79 17.31
CA THR A 99 6.22 -17.90 16.35
C THR A 99 4.83 -18.34 15.90
N THR A 100 3.78 -18.05 16.64
CA THR A 100 2.39 -18.33 16.30
C THR A 100 1.49 -17.12 16.55
N VAL A 101 0.33 -17.10 15.90
CA VAL A 101 -0.71 -16.07 16.11
C VAL A 101 -1.18 -16.07 17.56
N GLU A 102 -1.35 -17.25 18.16
CA GLU A 102 -1.77 -17.38 19.56
C GLU A 102 -0.75 -16.78 20.52
N GLU A 103 0.54 -17.07 20.32
CA GLU A 103 1.63 -16.51 21.16
C GLU A 103 1.72 -14.99 21.04
N GLU A 104 1.52 -14.43 19.83
CA GLU A 104 1.52 -12.99 19.60
C GLU A 104 0.46 -12.29 20.45
N ILE A 105 -0.76 -12.85 20.53
CA ILE A 105 -1.86 -12.30 21.32
C ILE A 105 -1.64 -12.58 22.83
N LEU A 106 -1.18 -13.78 23.19
CA LEU A 106 -0.93 -14.15 24.59
C LEU A 106 0.13 -13.28 25.24
N SER A 107 1.19 -12.93 24.53
CA SER A 107 2.27 -12.08 25.04
C SER A 107 1.77 -10.73 25.58
N ALA A 108 0.73 -10.17 24.95
CA ALA A 108 0.09 -8.94 25.42
C ALA A 108 -0.85 -9.20 26.61
N LEU A 109 -1.59 -10.31 26.60
CA LEU A 109 -2.51 -10.70 27.69
C LEU A 109 -1.78 -11.03 28.99
N GLU A 110 -0.62 -11.67 28.95
CA GLU A 110 0.17 -12.03 30.13
C GLU A 110 0.63 -10.79 30.94
N ARG A 111 0.74 -9.65 30.28
CA ARG A 111 1.08 -8.37 30.92
C ARG A 111 -0.11 -7.65 31.57
N SER A 112 -1.33 -8.13 31.32
CA SER A 112 -2.56 -7.46 31.79
C SER A 112 -2.90 -7.73 33.26
N GLY A 113 -2.17 -8.64 33.93
CA GLY A 113 -2.43 -9.01 35.31
C GLY A 113 -3.69 -9.87 35.53
N LEU A 114 -4.27 -10.40 34.49
CA LEU A 114 -5.44 -11.29 34.50
C LEU A 114 -5.06 -12.70 34.99
N SER A 115 -6.03 -13.42 35.58
CA SER A 115 -5.86 -14.83 35.89
C SER A 115 -5.79 -15.69 34.61
N PRO A 116 -5.20 -16.90 34.65
CA PRO A 116 -5.13 -17.81 33.49
C PRO A 116 -6.50 -18.11 32.86
N ALA A 117 -7.56 -18.19 33.67
CA ALA A 117 -8.91 -18.42 33.14
C ALA A 117 -9.46 -17.21 32.38
N GLU A 118 -9.22 -16.01 32.88
CA GLU A 118 -9.58 -14.75 32.20
C GLU A 118 -8.78 -14.54 30.93
N ILE A 119 -7.48 -14.87 30.92
CA ILE A 119 -6.62 -14.86 29.72
C ILE A 119 -7.21 -15.77 28.64
N GLY A 120 -7.57 -17.02 28.98
CA GLY A 120 -8.17 -17.96 28.04
C GLY A 120 -9.50 -17.47 27.45
N GLN A 121 -10.36 -16.89 28.27
CA GLN A 121 -11.64 -16.31 27.79
C GLN A 121 -11.41 -15.11 26.87
N ARG A 122 -10.50 -14.23 27.24
CA ARG A 122 -10.18 -13.03 26.44
C ARG A 122 -9.50 -13.37 25.12
N LEU A 123 -8.57 -14.32 25.12
CA LEU A 123 -7.95 -14.84 23.92
C LEU A 123 -9.00 -15.39 22.95
N ALA A 124 -9.92 -16.23 23.42
CA ALA A 124 -10.99 -16.79 22.62
C ALA A 124 -11.86 -15.69 21.99
N SER A 125 -12.26 -14.69 22.78
CA SER A 125 -13.04 -13.54 22.31
C SER A 125 -12.30 -12.71 21.25
N ILE A 126 -11.02 -12.45 21.46
CA ILE A 126 -10.19 -11.69 20.49
C ILE A 126 -10.05 -12.46 19.18
N LEU A 127 -9.75 -13.76 19.25
CA LEU A 127 -9.63 -14.62 18.08
C LEU A 127 -10.95 -14.68 17.26
N GLU A 128 -12.09 -14.64 17.95
CA GLU A 128 -13.41 -14.62 17.31
C GLU A 128 -13.67 -13.26 16.62
N ILE A 129 -13.53 -12.15 17.37
CA ILE A 129 -13.74 -10.77 16.86
C ILE A 129 -12.84 -10.51 15.64
N THR A 130 -11.57 -10.92 15.68
CA THR A 130 -10.60 -10.71 14.60
C THR A 130 -10.64 -11.81 13.55
N ARG A 131 -11.51 -12.81 13.69
CA ARG A 131 -11.66 -13.96 12.76
C ARG A 131 -10.33 -14.72 12.54
N LEU A 132 -9.57 -14.91 13.61
CA LEU A 132 -8.26 -15.58 13.57
C LEU A 132 -8.30 -17.00 14.15
N ALA A 133 -9.43 -17.48 14.68
CA ALA A 133 -9.55 -18.76 15.37
C ALA A 133 -8.99 -19.96 14.57
N ALA A 134 -9.23 -20.01 13.24
CA ALA A 134 -8.71 -21.06 12.36
C ALA A 134 -7.20 -20.92 12.03
N LEU A 135 -6.59 -19.81 12.41
CA LEU A 135 -5.20 -19.48 12.08
C LEU A 135 -4.30 -19.40 13.31
N LYS A 136 -4.83 -19.66 14.51
CA LYS A 136 -4.15 -19.42 15.79
C LYS A 136 -2.79 -20.14 15.91
N ASP A 137 -2.68 -21.33 15.39
CA ASP A 137 -1.46 -22.16 15.42
C ASP A 137 -0.49 -21.89 14.27
N ARG A 138 -0.85 -20.97 13.33
CA ARG A 138 0.00 -20.65 12.19
C ARG A 138 1.06 -19.62 12.55
N PRO A 139 2.26 -19.73 11.93
CA PRO A 139 3.28 -18.69 12.08
C PRO A 139 2.89 -17.42 11.30
N PRO A 140 3.11 -16.22 11.87
CA PRO A 140 2.74 -14.95 11.23
C PRO A 140 3.33 -14.75 9.84
N HIS A 141 4.56 -15.21 9.59
CA HIS A 141 5.21 -15.09 8.28
C HIS A 141 4.51 -15.90 7.16
N ALA A 142 3.72 -16.92 7.50
CA ALA A 142 2.96 -17.72 6.54
C ALA A 142 1.55 -17.16 6.25
N LEU A 143 1.22 -16.00 6.83
CA LEU A 143 -0.07 -15.33 6.67
C LEU A 143 -0.03 -14.33 5.51
N SER A 144 -1.21 -14.05 4.91
CA SER A 144 -1.37 -12.93 3.98
C SER A 144 -1.26 -11.57 4.71
N GLY A 145 -0.98 -10.48 3.98
CA GLY A 145 -0.90 -9.13 4.56
C GLY A 145 -2.14 -8.79 5.40
N GLY A 146 -3.35 -9.05 4.89
CA GLY A 146 -4.59 -8.81 5.64
C GLY A 146 -4.75 -9.68 6.89
N GLN A 147 -4.22 -10.92 6.88
CA GLN A 147 -4.21 -11.76 8.06
C GLN A 147 -3.20 -11.25 9.09
N LYS A 148 -2.01 -10.81 8.66
CA LYS A 148 -1.00 -10.18 9.53
C LYS A 148 -1.53 -8.91 10.19
N GLN A 149 -2.22 -8.06 9.41
CA GLN A 149 -2.86 -6.85 9.95
C GLN A 149 -3.90 -7.17 11.04
N ARG A 150 -4.72 -8.22 10.83
CA ARG A 150 -5.66 -8.69 11.85
C ARG A 150 -4.95 -9.23 13.09
N VAL A 151 -3.78 -9.86 12.95
CA VAL A 151 -2.97 -10.31 14.10
C VAL A 151 -2.42 -9.11 14.87
N ALA A 152 -1.87 -8.10 14.20
CA ALA A 152 -1.41 -6.87 14.85
C ALA A 152 -2.56 -6.16 15.61
N LEU A 153 -3.75 -6.08 14.97
CA LEU A 153 -4.95 -5.54 15.62
C LEU A 153 -5.37 -6.41 16.82
N ALA A 154 -5.33 -7.74 16.71
CA ALA A 154 -5.66 -8.66 17.81
C ALA A 154 -4.70 -8.50 19.00
N ALA A 155 -3.40 -8.38 18.76
CA ALA A 155 -2.40 -8.10 19.79
C ALA A 155 -2.64 -6.74 20.48
N ALA A 156 -2.99 -5.70 19.70
CA ALA A 156 -3.35 -4.39 20.23
C ALA A 156 -4.62 -4.45 21.11
N LEU A 157 -5.64 -5.22 20.71
CA LEU A 157 -6.87 -5.43 21.48
C LEU A 157 -6.65 -6.23 22.76
N ALA A 158 -5.64 -7.11 22.78
CA ALA A 158 -5.30 -7.92 23.96
C ALA A 158 -4.92 -7.06 25.16
N LEU A 159 -4.30 -5.89 24.93
CA LEU A 159 -3.97 -4.94 25.99
C LEU A 159 -5.21 -4.35 26.71
N GLY A 160 -6.38 -4.43 26.08
CA GLY A 160 -7.65 -4.00 26.69
C GLY A 160 -7.84 -2.50 26.81
N THR A 161 -7.04 -1.72 26.12
CA THR A 161 -7.04 -0.26 26.17
C THR A 161 -8.36 0.33 25.66
N ASP A 162 -8.67 1.54 26.09
CA ASP A 162 -9.86 2.27 25.62
C ASP A 162 -9.61 3.14 24.40
N ILE A 163 -8.33 3.34 24.08
CA ILE A 163 -7.89 4.15 22.95
C ILE A 163 -7.10 3.29 21.97
N LEU A 164 -7.50 3.32 20.71
CA LEU A 164 -6.84 2.67 19.58
C LEU A 164 -6.34 3.72 18.60
N ILE A 165 -5.06 3.67 18.30
CA ILE A 165 -4.43 4.49 17.25
C ILE A 165 -3.99 3.54 16.12
N LEU A 166 -4.47 3.77 14.91
CA LEU A 166 -4.26 2.89 13.77
C LEU A 166 -3.67 3.71 12.62
N ASP A 167 -2.44 3.40 12.23
CA ASP A 167 -1.78 4.08 11.11
C ASP A 167 -1.91 3.23 9.84
N GLU A 168 -2.73 3.71 8.90
CA GLU A 168 -3.04 3.09 7.61
C GLU A 168 -3.39 1.59 7.70
N PRO A 169 -4.37 1.18 8.57
CA PRO A 169 -4.62 -0.23 8.85
C PRO A 169 -5.14 -1.04 7.66
N THR A 170 -5.47 -0.41 6.52
CA THR A 170 -5.96 -1.12 5.33
C THR A 170 -5.12 -0.92 4.08
N ALA A 171 -3.92 -0.30 4.19
CA ALA A 171 -3.09 0.09 3.04
C ALA A 171 -2.74 -1.07 2.09
N GLU A 172 -2.50 -2.28 2.61
CA GLU A 172 -2.09 -3.46 1.84
C GLU A 172 -3.20 -4.51 1.66
N LEU A 173 -4.46 -4.14 2.01
CA LEU A 173 -5.57 -5.07 1.99
C LEU A 173 -6.39 -4.96 0.71
N ASP A 174 -6.91 -6.12 0.27
CA ASP A 174 -7.98 -6.20 -0.72
C ASP A 174 -9.32 -5.75 -0.12
N GLU A 175 -10.36 -5.69 -0.94
CA GLU A 175 -11.68 -5.24 -0.50
C GLU A 175 -12.26 -6.10 0.63
N GLU A 176 -12.05 -7.42 0.60
CA GLU A 176 -12.52 -8.34 1.65
C GLU A 176 -11.76 -8.13 2.96
N GLY A 177 -10.43 -8.01 2.89
CA GLY A 177 -9.57 -7.69 4.04
C GLY A 177 -9.96 -6.36 4.69
N THR A 178 -10.14 -5.32 3.86
CA THR A 178 -10.59 -4.00 4.30
C THR A 178 -11.95 -4.05 4.98
N ALA A 179 -12.94 -4.70 4.36
CA ALA A 179 -14.28 -4.86 4.95
C ALA A 179 -14.25 -5.60 6.29
N SER A 180 -13.36 -6.60 6.42
CA SER A 180 -13.15 -7.32 7.67
C SER A 180 -12.62 -6.41 8.78
N ILE A 181 -11.58 -5.59 8.52
CA ILE A 181 -11.03 -4.64 9.49
C ILE A 181 -12.09 -3.58 9.88
N VAL A 182 -12.78 -3.00 8.90
CA VAL A 182 -13.85 -2.01 9.16
C VAL A 182 -14.96 -2.60 10.02
N SER A 183 -15.33 -3.86 9.81
CA SER A 183 -16.32 -4.56 10.65
C SER A 183 -15.84 -4.66 12.10
N VAL A 184 -14.59 -5.07 12.33
CA VAL A 184 -14.00 -5.14 13.67
C VAL A 184 -13.98 -3.76 14.34
N LEU A 185 -13.56 -2.72 13.63
CA LEU A 185 -13.53 -1.35 14.17
C LEU A 185 -14.93 -0.82 14.51
N ARG A 186 -15.95 -1.20 13.73
CA ARG A 186 -17.36 -0.86 14.02
C ARG A 186 -17.81 -1.50 15.33
N ASP A 187 -17.49 -2.78 15.55
CA ASP A 187 -17.84 -3.50 16.77
C ASP A 187 -17.13 -2.89 17.99
N LEU A 188 -15.87 -2.49 17.86
CA LEU A 188 -15.11 -1.81 18.90
C LEU A 188 -15.67 -0.42 19.23
N LYS A 189 -16.05 0.35 18.23
CA LYS A 189 -16.73 1.65 18.42
C LYS A 189 -18.06 1.48 19.15
N ALA A 190 -18.84 0.46 18.77
CA ALA A 190 -20.11 0.15 19.46
C ALA A 190 -19.91 -0.24 20.94
N GLN A 191 -18.73 -0.78 21.29
CA GLN A 191 -18.31 -1.04 22.67
C GLN A 191 -17.79 0.21 23.40
N GLY A 192 -17.81 1.38 22.77
CA GLY A 192 -17.36 2.65 23.34
C GLY A 192 -15.86 2.92 23.25
N LYS A 193 -15.11 2.14 22.48
CA LYS A 193 -13.68 2.39 22.24
C LYS A 193 -13.48 3.67 21.43
N THR A 194 -12.45 4.44 21.78
CA THR A 194 -12.02 5.64 21.06
C THR A 194 -11.04 5.24 19.98
N ILE A 195 -11.27 5.67 18.74
CA ILE A 195 -10.47 5.28 17.58
C ILE A 195 -9.90 6.52 16.91
N LEU A 196 -8.58 6.59 16.81
CA LEU A 196 -7.87 7.53 15.96
C LEU A 196 -7.22 6.75 14.83
N LEU A 197 -7.62 6.98 13.60
CA LEU A 197 -7.05 6.26 12.47
C LEU A 197 -6.56 7.20 11.37
N THR A 198 -5.49 6.83 10.70
CA THR A 198 -5.06 7.47 9.45
C THR A 198 -5.43 6.59 8.28
N GLU A 199 -5.91 7.18 7.19
CA GLU A 199 -6.22 6.45 5.97
C GLU A 199 -6.26 7.37 4.74
N HIS A 200 -6.00 6.76 3.58
CA HIS A 200 -6.13 7.45 2.29
C HIS A 200 -7.52 7.27 1.66
N LYS A 201 -8.17 6.13 1.91
CA LYS A 201 -9.45 5.78 1.29
C LYS A 201 -10.61 5.96 2.26
N TYR A 202 -11.17 7.16 2.32
CA TYR A 202 -12.32 7.44 3.20
C TYR A 202 -13.56 6.58 2.88
N SER A 203 -13.78 6.19 1.62
CA SER A 203 -14.99 5.47 1.18
C SER A 203 -15.31 4.23 2.01
N HIS A 204 -14.31 3.48 2.45
CA HIS A 204 -14.49 2.27 3.26
C HIS A 204 -14.91 2.56 4.71
N PHE A 205 -14.60 3.75 5.22
CA PHE A 205 -14.81 4.15 6.62
C PHE A 205 -15.99 5.10 6.80
N ARG A 206 -16.74 5.40 5.72
CA ARG A 206 -17.80 6.42 5.68
C ARG A 206 -18.79 6.33 6.84
N ASP A 207 -19.24 5.11 7.18
CA ASP A 207 -20.24 4.87 8.21
C ASP A 207 -19.63 4.71 9.63
N LEU A 208 -18.31 4.74 9.73
CA LEU A 208 -17.58 4.57 10.99
C LEU A 208 -17.12 5.90 11.56
N VAL A 209 -16.70 6.84 10.71
CA VAL A 209 -16.00 8.07 11.07
C VAL A 209 -16.99 9.16 11.51
N ASP A 210 -16.79 9.68 12.73
CA ASP A 210 -17.59 10.80 13.25
C ASP A 210 -17.03 12.14 12.77
N ARG A 211 -15.70 12.26 12.77
CA ARG A 211 -15.00 13.48 12.37
C ARG A 211 -13.78 13.15 11.51
N LEU A 212 -13.60 13.96 10.47
CA LEU A 212 -12.52 13.86 9.50
C LEU A 212 -11.58 15.05 9.64
N VAL A 213 -10.29 14.77 9.63
CA VAL A 213 -9.21 15.76 9.60
C VAL A 213 -8.43 15.59 8.31
N VAL A 214 -8.27 16.67 7.54
CA VAL A 214 -7.44 16.67 6.34
C VAL A 214 -6.13 17.41 6.65
N MET A 215 -5.02 16.71 6.48
CA MET A 215 -3.67 17.22 6.68
C MET A 215 -2.98 17.54 5.36
N GLU A 216 -2.21 18.61 5.33
CA GLU A 216 -1.33 18.97 4.22
C GLU A 216 -0.09 19.73 4.75
N GLY A 217 1.12 19.27 4.37
CA GLY A 217 2.36 19.95 4.76
C GLY A 217 2.57 20.11 6.27
N GLY A 218 2.21 19.10 7.06
CA GLY A 218 2.35 19.09 8.52
C GLY A 218 1.31 19.93 9.28
N ARG A 219 0.26 20.40 8.61
CA ARG A 219 -0.81 21.25 9.19
C ARG A 219 -2.18 20.70 8.88
N PHE A 220 -3.16 21.10 9.68
CA PHE A 220 -4.55 20.85 9.34
C PHE A 220 -5.02 21.85 8.27
N ARG A 221 -5.55 21.29 7.19
CA ARG A 221 -6.22 22.05 6.13
C ARG A 221 -7.70 22.23 6.43
N ALA A 222 -8.35 21.16 6.92
CA ALA A 222 -9.76 21.18 7.25
C ALA A 222 -10.05 20.17 8.38
N ILE A 223 -11.03 20.50 9.22
CA ILE A 223 -11.56 19.63 10.28
C ILE A 223 -13.08 19.81 10.32
N GLY A 224 -13.83 18.71 10.32
CA GLY A 224 -15.28 18.75 10.38
C GLY A 224 -15.90 17.36 10.27
N THR A 225 -17.22 17.31 10.12
CA THR A 225 -17.89 16.06 9.77
C THR A 225 -17.56 15.67 8.32
N PRO A 226 -17.51 14.38 8.00
CA PRO A 226 -17.25 13.94 6.63
C PRO A 226 -18.20 14.58 5.60
N CYS A 227 -19.49 14.71 5.94
CA CYS A 227 -20.50 15.32 5.07
C CYS A 227 -20.20 16.78 4.74
N GLU A 228 -19.70 17.56 5.72
CA GLU A 228 -19.34 18.97 5.51
C GLU A 228 -18.11 19.07 4.62
N LEU A 229 -17.08 18.25 4.89
CA LEU A 229 -15.77 18.38 4.23
C LEU A 229 -15.81 17.91 2.77
N ILE A 230 -16.58 16.88 2.44
CA ILE A 230 -16.68 16.35 1.07
C ILE A 230 -17.43 17.30 0.13
N THR A 231 -18.20 18.27 0.66
CA THR A 231 -18.85 19.29 -0.17
C THR A 231 -17.87 20.33 -0.71
N ASP A 232 -16.72 20.52 -0.04
CA ASP A 232 -15.65 21.37 -0.55
C ASP A 232 -14.82 20.58 -1.58
N ARG A 233 -14.92 20.99 -2.85
CA ARG A 233 -14.21 20.32 -3.95
C ARG A 233 -12.70 20.18 -3.71
N SER A 234 -12.07 21.23 -3.15
CA SER A 234 -10.62 21.22 -2.90
C SER A 234 -10.19 20.22 -1.81
N VAL A 235 -11.11 19.87 -0.93
CA VAL A 235 -10.93 18.85 0.11
C VAL A 235 -11.31 17.47 -0.42
N ALA A 236 -12.40 17.40 -1.18
CA ALA A 236 -12.87 16.14 -1.79
C ALA A 236 -11.80 15.52 -2.70
N GLU A 237 -11.07 16.30 -3.48
CA GLU A 237 -9.97 15.85 -4.33
C GLU A 237 -8.81 15.19 -3.55
N ILE A 238 -8.62 15.54 -2.27
CA ILE A 238 -7.65 14.90 -1.40
C ILE A 238 -8.20 13.60 -0.80
N VAL A 239 -9.48 13.60 -0.43
CA VAL A 239 -10.15 12.52 0.33
C VAL A 239 -10.61 11.39 -0.57
N ILE A 240 -11.00 11.70 -1.80
CA ILE A 240 -11.56 10.76 -2.79
C ILE A 240 -10.68 10.80 -4.04
N PRO A 241 -9.88 9.76 -4.31
CA PRO A 241 -9.11 9.69 -5.54
C PRO A 241 -10.04 9.75 -6.76
N ASP A 242 -9.76 10.66 -7.69
CA ASP A 242 -10.51 10.78 -8.94
C ASP A 242 -9.63 10.36 -10.12
N PHE A 243 -9.99 9.27 -10.77
CA PHE A 243 -9.36 8.74 -11.97
C PHE A 243 -10.15 9.07 -13.25
N SER A 244 -11.24 9.82 -13.14
CA SER A 244 -12.08 10.16 -14.29
C SER A 244 -11.28 10.90 -15.38
N GLY A 245 -11.59 10.60 -16.63
CA GLY A 245 -10.97 11.23 -17.77
C GLY A 245 -9.56 10.77 -18.14
N ILE A 246 -8.90 9.94 -17.31
CA ILE A 246 -7.53 9.45 -17.63
C ILE A 246 -7.56 8.63 -18.93
N ARG A 247 -8.51 7.70 -19.09
CA ARG A 247 -8.63 6.86 -20.28
C ARG A 247 -9.04 7.66 -21.52
N SER A 248 -10.00 8.57 -21.40
CA SER A 248 -10.52 9.35 -22.53
C SER A 248 -9.49 10.27 -23.16
N SER A 249 -8.46 10.65 -22.42
CA SER A 249 -7.33 11.45 -22.91
C SER A 249 -6.38 10.65 -23.83
N PHE A 250 -6.49 9.30 -23.82
CA PHE A 250 -5.61 8.40 -24.56
C PHE A 250 -6.45 7.25 -25.16
N PRO A 251 -7.10 7.46 -26.32
CA PRO A 251 -7.98 6.46 -26.92
C PRO A 251 -7.24 5.18 -27.29
N CYS A 252 -7.86 4.05 -27.02
CA CYS A 252 -7.37 2.72 -27.40
C CYS A 252 -7.31 2.57 -28.92
N ARG A 253 -6.24 1.95 -29.41
CA ARG A 253 -6.11 1.57 -30.83
C ARG A 253 -6.63 0.14 -31.03
N PRO A 254 -7.40 -0.14 -32.09
CA PRO A 254 -7.77 -1.51 -32.41
C PRO A 254 -6.53 -2.32 -32.83
N HIS A 255 -6.43 -3.56 -32.35
CA HIS A 255 -5.29 -4.48 -32.59
C HIS A 255 -5.58 -5.50 -33.70
N GLU A 256 -6.40 -5.16 -34.70
CA GLU A 256 -6.76 -6.08 -35.76
C GLU A 256 -5.52 -6.46 -36.62
N GLY A 257 -5.20 -7.76 -36.58
CA GLY A 257 -4.09 -8.32 -37.38
C GLY A 257 -2.70 -8.22 -36.76
N GLU A 258 -2.54 -7.70 -35.53
CA GLU A 258 -1.26 -7.64 -34.84
C GLU A 258 -0.94 -8.96 -34.09
N ASN A 259 0.34 -9.32 -34.02
CA ASN A 259 0.79 -10.43 -33.17
C ASN A 259 0.87 -9.98 -31.71
N PRO A 260 0.45 -10.82 -30.76
CA PRO A 260 0.57 -10.49 -29.35
C PRO A 260 2.04 -10.37 -28.94
N VAL A 261 2.35 -9.36 -28.10
CA VAL A 261 3.67 -9.19 -27.52
C VAL A 261 3.89 -10.11 -26.32
N ILE A 262 2.81 -10.48 -25.60
CA ILE A 262 2.78 -11.58 -24.63
C ILE A 262 1.67 -12.54 -25.04
N SER A 263 1.98 -13.83 -25.09
CA SER A 263 0.99 -14.89 -25.32
C SER A 263 1.15 -15.99 -24.30
N VAL A 264 0.07 -16.26 -23.57
CA VAL A 264 -0.05 -17.32 -22.56
C VAL A 264 -1.03 -18.36 -23.06
N ARG A 265 -0.67 -19.64 -23.00
CA ARG A 265 -1.52 -20.77 -23.42
C ARG A 265 -1.59 -21.84 -22.35
N ASP A 266 -2.78 -22.07 -21.83
CA ASP A 266 -3.13 -23.12 -20.87
C ASP A 266 -2.13 -23.25 -19.71
N LEU A 267 -1.70 -22.09 -19.16
CA LEU A 267 -0.67 -22.00 -18.14
C LEU A 267 -1.14 -22.59 -16.81
N GLU A 268 -0.45 -23.63 -16.35
CA GLU A 268 -0.61 -24.21 -15.01
C GLU A 268 0.68 -24.06 -14.21
N PHE A 269 0.55 -23.73 -12.93
CA PHE A 269 1.69 -23.62 -12.02
C PHE A 269 1.32 -23.97 -10.59
N LEU A 270 2.20 -24.73 -9.91
CA LEU A 270 2.06 -25.13 -8.51
C LEU A 270 3.27 -24.64 -7.70
N TYR A 271 3.02 -24.14 -6.50
CA TYR A 271 4.02 -23.99 -5.46
C TYR A 271 4.04 -25.25 -4.60
N GLY A 272 4.99 -26.16 -4.86
CA GLY A 272 4.92 -27.51 -4.30
C GLY A 272 3.63 -28.21 -4.77
N ASP A 273 2.73 -28.54 -3.83
CA ASP A 273 1.44 -29.19 -4.14
C ASP A 273 0.27 -28.20 -4.22
N VAL A 274 0.51 -26.90 -4.00
CA VAL A 274 -0.55 -25.88 -3.99
C VAL A 274 -0.70 -25.25 -5.38
N PRO A 275 -1.87 -25.42 -6.04
CA PRO A 275 -2.11 -24.82 -7.34
C PRO A 275 -2.24 -23.30 -7.23
N ALA A 276 -1.43 -22.57 -8.01
CA ALA A 276 -1.47 -21.12 -8.10
C ALA A 276 -2.07 -20.62 -9.42
N LEU A 277 -1.85 -21.38 -10.51
CA LEU A 277 -2.48 -21.13 -11.81
C LEU A 277 -3.05 -22.45 -12.37
N ALA A 278 -4.23 -22.39 -13.00
CA ALA A 278 -5.01 -23.56 -13.38
C ALA A 278 -5.63 -23.39 -14.78
N GLY A 279 -4.77 -23.35 -15.83
CA GLY A 279 -5.18 -23.25 -17.23
C GLY A 279 -5.49 -21.82 -17.65
N VAL A 280 -4.55 -20.89 -17.39
CA VAL A 280 -4.67 -19.47 -17.80
C VAL A 280 -4.23 -19.32 -19.25
N SER A 281 -5.07 -18.66 -20.07
CA SER A 281 -4.75 -18.23 -21.45
C SER A 281 -5.04 -16.75 -21.59
N LEU A 282 -4.06 -15.99 -22.11
CA LEU A 282 -4.13 -14.52 -22.22
C LEU A 282 -3.20 -14.03 -23.33
N ASP A 283 -3.69 -13.14 -24.17
CA ASP A 283 -2.86 -12.39 -25.11
C ASP A 283 -2.82 -10.91 -24.71
N VAL A 284 -1.65 -10.29 -24.82
CA VAL A 284 -1.45 -8.85 -24.66
C VAL A 284 -0.83 -8.30 -25.94
N TYR A 285 -1.38 -7.20 -26.43
CA TYR A 285 -0.97 -6.60 -27.71
C TYR A 285 -0.14 -5.33 -27.50
N PRO A 286 0.70 -4.95 -28.50
CA PRO A 286 1.44 -3.69 -28.42
C PRO A 286 0.49 -2.49 -28.26
N GLY A 287 0.84 -1.56 -27.36
CA GLY A 287 0.02 -0.39 -27.09
C GLY A 287 -1.29 -0.66 -26.34
N GLU A 288 -1.53 -1.89 -25.84
CA GLU A 288 -2.69 -2.23 -25.01
C GLU A 288 -2.40 -1.97 -23.52
N PHE A 289 -3.37 -1.41 -22.79
CA PHE A 289 -3.32 -1.32 -21.35
C PHE A 289 -4.28 -2.33 -20.74
N VAL A 290 -3.72 -3.42 -20.20
CA VAL A 290 -4.47 -4.51 -19.56
C VAL A 290 -4.35 -4.38 -18.04
N ALA A 291 -5.48 -4.30 -17.34
CA ALA A 291 -5.53 -4.44 -15.89
C ALA A 291 -5.93 -5.87 -15.52
N ILE A 292 -5.13 -6.54 -14.69
CA ILE A 292 -5.44 -7.85 -14.12
C ILE A 292 -5.92 -7.62 -12.69
N VAL A 293 -7.20 -7.92 -12.41
CA VAL A 293 -7.83 -7.68 -11.12
C VAL A 293 -8.23 -8.99 -10.45
N GLY A 294 -8.41 -8.98 -9.13
CA GLY A 294 -8.86 -10.12 -8.34
C GLY A 294 -8.36 -10.05 -6.90
N GLU A 295 -8.93 -10.90 -6.05
CA GLU A 295 -8.58 -11.00 -4.64
C GLU A 295 -7.11 -11.41 -4.42
N ASN A 296 -6.59 -11.21 -3.20
CA ASN A 296 -5.28 -11.70 -2.82
C ASN A 296 -5.24 -13.24 -2.90
N GLY A 297 -4.14 -13.78 -3.45
CA GLY A 297 -4.02 -15.23 -3.69
C GLY A 297 -4.72 -15.74 -4.95
N SER A 298 -5.35 -14.89 -5.79
CA SER A 298 -5.98 -15.31 -7.05
C SER A 298 -4.99 -15.71 -8.16
N GLY A 299 -3.67 -15.54 -7.96
CA GLY A 299 -2.61 -15.93 -8.90
C GLY A 299 -2.06 -14.80 -9.77
N LYS A 300 -2.45 -13.54 -9.58
CA LYS A 300 -2.02 -12.38 -10.38
C LYS A 300 -0.50 -12.21 -10.44
N THR A 301 0.13 -12.05 -9.28
CA THR A 301 1.59 -11.91 -9.16
C THR A 301 2.32 -13.13 -9.71
N THR A 302 1.76 -14.33 -9.52
CA THR A 302 2.31 -15.56 -10.10
C THR A 302 2.27 -15.52 -11.63
N LEU A 303 1.17 -15.08 -12.21
CA LEU A 303 1.02 -14.96 -13.67
C LEU A 303 2.07 -14.00 -14.25
N ILE A 304 2.21 -12.78 -13.71
CA ILE A 304 3.15 -11.80 -14.25
C ILE A 304 4.63 -12.20 -14.06
N LYS A 305 4.96 -12.97 -13.04
CA LYS A 305 6.32 -13.52 -12.86
C LYS A 305 6.74 -14.49 -13.97
N HIS A 306 5.79 -15.15 -14.64
CA HIS A 306 6.08 -15.96 -15.82
C HIS A 306 6.42 -15.12 -17.04
N PHE A 307 5.92 -13.88 -17.17
CA PHE A 307 6.21 -13.01 -18.30
C PHE A 307 7.69 -12.60 -18.37
N ILE A 308 8.34 -12.52 -17.22
CA ILE A 308 9.77 -12.17 -17.12
C ILE A 308 10.67 -13.39 -16.89
N GLY A 309 10.12 -14.60 -16.96
CA GLY A 309 10.89 -15.84 -16.81
C GLY A 309 11.38 -16.13 -15.38
N LEU A 310 10.86 -15.46 -14.34
CA LEU A 310 11.17 -15.76 -12.93
C LEU A 310 10.52 -17.06 -12.45
N LEU A 311 9.41 -17.45 -13.05
CA LEU A 311 8.74 -18.72 -12.80
C LEU A 311 8.59 -19.48 -14.12
N HIS A 312 8.70 -20.81 -14.05
CA HIS A 312 8.54 -21.68 -15.21
C HIS A 312 7.27 -22.51 -15.10
N ALA A 313 6.48 -22.49 -16.16
CA ALA A 313 5.22 -23.22 -16.24
C ALA A 313 5.39 -24.71 -15.91
N THR A 314 4.47 -25.26 -15.10
CA THR A 314 4.34 -26.70 -14.90
C THR A 314 3.75 -27.35 -16.16
N ARG A 315 2.72 -26.69 -16.74
CA ARG A 315 2.12 -27.02 -18.05
C ARG A 315 1.77 -25.73 -18.80
N GLY A 316 1.56 -25.86 -20.11
CA GLY A 316 1.30 -24.72 -20.96
C GLY A 316 2.57 -23.98 -21.37
N SER A 317 2.41 -22.79 -21.95
CA SER A 317 3.53 -21.99 -22.47
C SER A 317 3.27 -20.50 -22.28
N VAL A 318 4.38 -19.75 -22.17
CA VAL A 318 4.39 -18.29 -22.19
C VAL A 318 5.42 -17.83 -23.20
N THR A 319 4.99 -17.03 -24.16
CA THR A 319 5.90 -16.39 -25.12
C THR A 319 5.87 -14.87 -24.94
N VAL A 320 7.04 -14.25 -25.00
CA VAL A 320 7.22 -12.80 -24.86
C VAL A 320 8.05 -12.32 -26.05
N ASP A 321 7.49 -11.43 -26.84
CA ASP A 321 8.10 -10.93 -28.07
C ASP A 321 8.58 -12.08 -29.01
N GLY A 322 7.76 -13.14 -29.10
CA GLY A 322 8.06 -14.35 -29.87
C GLY A 322 9.04 -15.33 -29.26
N LYS A 323 9.60 -15.04 -28.06
CA LYS A 323 10.55 -15.90 -27.35
C LYS A 323 9.83 -16.71 -26.26
N ASP A 324 10.16 -17.99 -26.12
CA ASP A 324 9.64 -18.82 -25.04
C ASP A 324 10.29 -18.44 -23.69
N ALA A 325 9.47 -17.95 -22.75
CA ALA A 325 9.92 -17.49 -21.44
C ALA A 325 10.51 -18.63 -20.57
N LYS A 326 10.26 -19.89 -20.90
CA LYS A 326 10.78 -21.03 -20.15
C LYS A 326 12.27 -21.28 -20.40
N VAL A 327 12.73 -21.01 -21.60
CA VAL A 327 14.09 -21.32 -22.06
C VAL A 327 14.95 -20.09 -22.30
N THR A 328 14.33 -18.92 -22.46
CA THR A 328 15.04 -17.65 -22.68
C THR A 328 15.54 -17.10 -21.34
N PRO A 329 16.83 -16.72 -21.22
CA PRO A 329 17.36 -16.12 -20.02
C PRO A 329 16.61 -14.83 -19.62
N VAL A 330 16.45 -14.58 -18.32
CA VAL A 330 15.79 -13.38 -17.78
C VAL A 330 16.45 -12.09 -18.32
N SER A 331 17.77 -12.08 -18.42
CA SER A 331 18.53 -10.94 -18.99
C SER A 331 18.20 -10.63 -20.42
N GLU A 332 17.83 -11.62 -21.23
CA GLU A 332 17.40 -11.44 -22.60
C GLU A 332 15.93 -11.01 -22.69
N LEU A 333 15.06 -11.56 -21.83
CA LEU A 333 13.66 -11.13 -21.73
C LEU A 333 13.55 -9.66 -21.25
N ALA A 334 14.49 -9.21 -20.41
CA ALA A 334 14.52 -7.83 -19.89
C ALA A 334 14.61 -6.74 -20.99
N HIS A 335 15.08 -7.08 -22.21
CA HIS A 335 15.02 -6.18 -23.36
C HIS A 335 13.58 -5.97 -23.89
N SER A 336 12.67 -6.90 -23.62
CA SER A 336 11.30 -6.86 -24.13
C SER A 336 10.28 -6.55 -23.04
N VAL A 337 10.51 -6.99 -21.81
CA VAL A 337 9.56 -6.84 -20.68
C VAL A 337 10.27 -6.40 -19.42
N GLY A 338 9.76 -5.34 -18.78
CA GLY A 338 10.22 -4.87 -17.48
C GLY A 338 9.13 -5.03 -16.41
N LEU A 339 9.52 -5.39 -15.20
CA LEU A 339 8.61 -5.58 -14.05
C LEU A 339 8.92 -4.55 -12.96
N VAL A 340 7.87 -3.86 -12.51
CA VAL A 340 7.88 -3.05 -11.28
C VAL A 340 7.23 -3.88 -10.17
N PHE A 341 7.98 -4.15 -9.09
CA PHE A 341 7.49 -4.94 -7.96
C PHE A 341 6.51 -4.13 -7.10
N GLN A 342 5.67 -4.82 -6.34
CA GLN A 342 4.71 -4.24 -5.41
C GLN A 342 5.37 -3.33 -4.37
N ASN A 343 6.49 -3.77 -3.79
CA ASN A 343 7.31 -2.93 -2.93
C ASN A 343 8.54 -2.42 -3.71
N PRO A 344 8.60 -1.13 -4.07
CA PRO A 344 9.69 -0.56 -4.84
C PRO A 344 11.04 -0.62 -4.09
N ASP A 345 11.04 -0.65 -2.75
CA ASP A 345 12.27 -0.70 -1.94
C ASP A 345 13.07 -2.00 -2.17
N HIS A 346 12.44 -3.06 -2.66
CA HIS A 346 13.12 -4.30 -3.04
C HIS A 346 13.92 -4.18 -4.35
N MET A 347 13.74 -3.08 -5.09
CA MET A 347 14.46 -2.83 -6.34
C MET A 347 15.71 -1.97 -6.14
N PHE A 348 15.82 -1.24 -5.00
CA PHE A 348 16.83 -0.22 -4.81
C PHE A 348 18.05 -0.72 -4.05
N PHE A 349 19.23 -0.45 -4.60
CA PHE A 349 20.54 -0.83 -4.04
C PHE A 349 21.62 0.23 -4.25
N ALA A 350 21.41 1.25 -5.10
CA ALA A 350 22.39 2.31 -5.34
C ALA A 350 22.25 3.46 -4.32
N ASP A 351 23.31 4.26 -4.22
CA ASP A 351 23.36 5.39 -3.29
C ASP A 351 22.63 6.64 -3.79
N THR A 352 22.26 6.68 -5.07
CA THR A 352 21.57 7.82 -5.68
C THR A 352 20.48 7.38 -6.65
N VAL A 353 19.45 8.22 -6.83
CA VAL A 353 18.40 8.07 -7.83
C VAL A 353 18.99 7.88 -9.24
N ALA A 354 19.99 8.70 -9.60
CA ALA A 354 20.68 8.55 -10.88
C ALA A 354 21.38 7.18 -11.00
N GLY A 355 22.01 6.71 -9.93
CA GLY A 355 22.69 5.41 -9.88
C GLY A 355 21.75 4.24 -10.13
N GLU A 356 20.54 4.29 -9.54
CA GLU A 356 19.50 3.26 -9.74
C GLU A 356 19.05 3.18 -11.21
N VAL A 357 18.76 4.31 -11.81
CA VAL A 357 18.33 4.36 -13.23
C VAL A 357 19.47 3.97 -14.17
N MET A 358 20.69 4.45 -13.89
CA MET A 358 21.88 4.19 -14.71
C MET A 358 22.26 2.71 -14.72
N PHE A 359 21.94 1.95 -13.68
CA PHE A 359 22.25 0.52 -13.61
C PHE A 359 21.62 -0.27 -14.75
N GLY A 360 20.33 -0.06 -15.02
CA GLY A 360 19.63 -0.71 -16.15
C GLY A 360 20.19 -0.29 -17.51
N ILE A 361 20.44 1.01 -17.68
CA ILE A 361 21.02 1.60 -18.92
C ILE A 361 22.36 0.94 -19.23
N THR A 362 23.24 0.87 -18.23
CA THR A 362 24.61 0.33 -18.41
C THR A 362 24.58 -1.17 -18.70
N ASN A 363 23.82 -1.97 -17.95
CA ASN A 363 23.78 -3.42 -18.12
C ASN A 363 23.19 -3.87 -19.45
N LEU A 364 22.24 -3.11 -19.99
CA LEU A 364 21.64 -3.40 -21.32
C LEU A 364 22.36 -2.70 -22.47
N GLY A 365 23.42 -1.92 -22.20
CA GLY A 365 24.17 -1.21 -23.23
C GLY A 365 23.36 -0.17 -23.98
N ILE A 366 22.41 0.49 -23.32
CA ILE A 366 21.56 1.52 -23.93
C ILE A 366 22.45 2.70 -24.37
N PRO A 367 22.35 3.17 -25.64
CA PRO A 367 23.13 4.29 -26.13
C PRO A 367 22.74 5.61 -25.46
N GLU A 368 23.66 6.56 -25.44
CA GLU A 368 23.47 7.91 -24.89
C GLU A 368 22.94 7.91 -23.43
N PRO A 369 23.63 7.24 -22.49
CA PRO A 369 23.13 6.95 -21.15
C PRO A 369 22.68 8.20 -20.36
N GLU A 370 23.42 9.31 -20.46
CA GLU A 370 23.07 10.56 -19.78
C GLU A 370 21.83 11.25 -20.38
N ALA A 371 21.61 11.16 -21.69
CA ALA A 371 20.43 11.69 -22.34
C ALA A 371 19.18 10.89 -21.91
N VAL A 372 19.29 9.55 -21.92
CA VAL A 372 18.22 8.65 -21.47
C VAL A 372 17.91 8.87 -20.00
N LEU A 373 18.92 8.99 -19.13
CA LEU A 373 18.74 9.28 -17.72
C LEU A 373 17.96 10.60 -17.51
N GLY A 374 18.38 11.68 -18.18
CA GLY A 374 17.73 12.98 -18.07
C GLY A 374 16.27 12.95 -18.52
N GLU A 375 15.99 12.29 -19.64
CA GLU A 375 14.64 12.13 -20.18
C GLU A 375 13.74 11.33 -19.21
N VAL A 376 14.20 10.18 -18.74
CA VAL A 376 13.43 9.30 -17.86
C VAL A 376 13.13 9.96 -16.52
N LEU A 377 14.12 10.63 -15.90
CA LEU A 377 13.90 11.38 -14.66
C LEU A 377 12.89 12.52 -14.84
N SER A 378 12.92 13.21 -15.99
CA SER A 378 11.95 14.25 -16.30
C SER A 378 10.54 13.69 -16.45
N ARG A 379 10.35 12.59 -17.20
CA ARG A 379 9.07 11.91 -17.39
C ARG A 379 8.46 11.42 -16.08
N CYS A 380 9.30 10.89 -15.19
CA CYS A 380 8.87 10.41 -13.87
C CYS A 380 8.83 11.53 -12.81
N ARG A 381 9.02 12.81 -13.19
CA ARG A 381 9.01 13.97 -12.28
C ARG A 381 10.03 13.86 -11.15
N LEU A 382 11.23 13.34 -11.45
CA LEU A 382 12.32 13.11 -10.50
C LEU A 382 13.59 13.94 -10.79
N SER A 383 13.55 14.89 -11.73
CA SER A 383 14.72 15.70 -12.13
C SER A 383 15.41 16.40 -10.96
N GLY A 384 14.62 16.87 -9.97
CA GLY A 384 15.15 17.52 -8.77
C GLY A 384 15.70 16.59 -7.70
N ALA A 385 15.53 15.26 -7.88
CA ALA A 385 15.93 14.24 -6.93
C ALA A 385 17.15 13.42 -7.39
N ARG A 386 17.78 13.79 -8.51
CA ARG A 386 18.83 13.02 -9.19
C ARG A 386 19.91 12.48 -8.25
N ASP A 387 20.42 13.32 -7.34
CA ASP A 387 21.54 13.02 -6.46
C ASP A 387 21.11 12.60 -5.05
N LEU A 388 19.79 12.46 -4.82
CA LEU A 388 19.28 12.04 -3.52
C LEU A 388 19.41 10.53 -3.34
N TYR A 389 19.53 10.12 -2.07
CA TYR A 389 19.47 8.71 -1.70
C TYR A 389 18.03 8.19 -1.87
N PRO A 390 17.79 7.07 -2.57
CA PRO A 390 16.44 6.59 -2.91
C PRO A 390 15.48 6.48 -1.72
N ARG A 391 15.97 6.08 -0.55
CA ARG A 391 15.15 5.93 0.66
C ARG A 391 14.74 7.25 1.32
N TRP A 392 15.27 8.39 0.87
CA TRP A 392 14.82 9.72 1.32
C TRP A 392 13.62 10.25 0.52
N LEU A 393 13.30 9.58 -0.57
CA LEU A 393 12.13 9.89 -1.38
C LEU A 393 10.84 9.50 -0.64
N SER A 394 9.74 10.22 -0.93
CA SER A 394 8.39 9.79 -0.54
C SER A 394 8.04 8.44 -1.19
N ARG A 395 7.01 7.75 -0.67
CA ARG A 395 6.55 6.48 -1.25
C ARG A 395 6.17 6.64 -2.73
N GLY A 396 5.46 7.70 -3.09
CA GLY A 396 5.10 8.00 -4.47
C GLY A 396 6.32 8.30 -5.35
N GLU A 397 7.32 9.03 -4.84
CA GLU A 397 8.56 9.27 -5.56
C GLU A 397 9.35 7.97 -5.75
N ARG A 398 9.41 7.08 -4.74
CA ARG A 398 10.03 5.76 -4.89
C ARG A 398 9.31 4.91 -5.94
N GLN A 399 7.98 4.94 -5.97
CA GLN A 399 7.22 4.24 -7.00
C GLN A 399 7.54 4.77 -8.40
N ARG A 400 7.60 6.10 -8.57
CA ARG A 400 8.02 6.71 -9.85
C ARG A 400 9.48 6.40 -10.20
N LEU A 401 10.37 6.26 -9.21
CA LEU A 401 11.75 5.82 -9.42
C LEU A 401 11.79 4.36 -9.92
N ALA A 402 11.01 3.45 -9.33
CA ALA A 402 10.93 2.08 -9.81
C ALA A 402 10.46 2.00 -11.26
N ILE A 403 9.45 2.81 -11.63
CA ILE A 403 9.00 2.96 -13.03
C ILE A 403 10.13 3.54 -13.89
N ALA A 404 10.87 4.53 -13.40
CA ALA A 404 11.98 5.14 -14.12
C ALA A 404 13.10 4.13 -14.42
N CYS A 405 13.46 3.28 -13.44
CA CYS A 405 14.45 2.22 -13.62
C CYS A 405 14.04 1.24 -14.74
N VAL A 406 12.76 0.85 -14.76
CA VAL A 406 12.23 -0.03 -15.81
C VAL A 406 12.15 0.69 -17.15
N LEU A 407 11.66 1.93 -17.19
CA LEU A 407 11.53 2.72 -18.39
C LEU A 407 12.88 2.97 -19.10
N ALA A 408 13.94 3.16 -18.32
CA ALA A 408 15.30 3.37 -18.81
C ALA A 408 15.84 2.19 -19.63
N MET A 409 15.35 0.99 -19.38
CA MET A 409 15.67 -0.21 -20.15
C MET A 409 14.94 -0.29 -21.51
N GLN A 410 14.02 0.64 -21.79
CA GLN A 410 13.25 0.78 -23.03
C GLN A 410 12.45 -0.48 -23.41
N PRO A 411 11.77 -1.19 -22.49
CA PRO A 411 11.04 -2.42 -22.82
C PRO A 411 9.80 -2.13 -23.69
N LYS A 412 9.36 -3.15 -24.44
CA LYS A 412 8.11 -3.11 -25.21
C LYS A 412 6.88 -3.25 -24.32
N VAL A 413 7.03 -3.97 -23.19
CA VAL A 413 5.99 -4.24 -22.22
C VAL A 413 6.45 -3.78 -20.84
N ILE A 414 5.62 -3.04 -20.13
CA ILE A 414 5.84 -2.68 -18.73
C ILE A 414 4.78 -3.39 -17.89
N VAL A 415 5.24 -4.23 -16.99
CA VAL A 415 4.42 -4.98 -16.05
C VAL A 415 4.55 -4.35 -14.67
N LEU A 416 3.43 -4.12 -13.99
CA LEU A 416 3.43 -3.50 -12.67
C LEU A 416 2.57 -4.33 -11.71
N ASP A 417 3.14 -4.64 -10.55
CA ASP A 417 2.44 -5.34 -9.49
C ASP A 417 1.99 -4.32 -8.44
N GLU A 418 0.68 -4.07 -8.33
CA GLU A 418 0.05 -3.17 -7.37
C GLU A 418 0.70 -1.75 -7.28
N PRO A 419 0.87 -1.02 -8.41
CA PRO A 419 1.71 0.18 -8.45
C PRO A 419 1.19 1.39 -7.67
N THR A 420 -0.04 1.34 -7.17
CA THR A 420 -0.68 2.43 -6.43
C THR A 420 -0.96 2.10 -4.97
N THR A 421 -0.53 0.94 -4.49
CA THR A 421 -0.72 0.52 -3.10
C THR A 421 0.04 1.44 -2.15
N GLY A 422 -0.67 2.00 -1.15
CA GLY A 422 -0.12 2.95 -0.18
C GLY A 422 0.23 4.32 -0.75
N LEU A 423 -0.25 4.66 -1.96
CA LEU A 423 -0.19 6.01 -2.53
C LEU A 423 -1.48 6.77 -2.25
N ASP A 424 -1.35 8.08 -2.08
CA ASP A 424 -2.53 8.96 -2.06
C ASP A 424 -3.17 9.11 -3.44
N GLY A 425 -4.34 9.76 -3.49
CA GLY A 425 -5.10 9.93 -4.73
C GLY A 425 -4.33 10.69 -5.80
N LYS A 426 -3.57 11.71 -5.43
CA LYS A 426 -2.78 12.54 -6.34
C LYS A 426 -1.59 11.75 -6.90
N GLU A 427 -0.83 11.08 -6.03
CA GLU A 427 0.31 10.23 -6.43
C GLU A 427 -0.14 9.08 -7.32
N SER A 428 -1.26 8.42 -6.96
CA SER A 428 -1.87 7.37 -7.79
C SER A 428 -2.24 7.87 -9.18
N ARG A 429 -2.85 9.06 -9.27
CA ARG A 429 -3.19 9.69 -10.54
C ARG A 429 -1.94 10.01 -11.37
N GLU A 430 -0.89 10.56 -10.76
CA GLU A 430 0.39 10.84 -11.42
C GLU A 430 1.03 9.58 -12.02
N VAL A 431 1.01 8.47 -11.28
CA VAL A 431 1.49 7.17 -11.78
C VAL A 431 0.66 6.73 -12.99
N MET A 432 -0.67 6.81 -12.90
CA MET A 432 -1.54 6.40 -14.01
C MET A 432 -1.36 7.28 -15.25
N GLU A 433 -1.14 8.58 -15.10
CA GLU A 433 -0.83 9.50 -16.20
C GLU A 433 0.47 9.13 -16.91
N ILE A 434 1.53 8.79 -16.15
CA ILE A 434 2.80 8.31 -16.71
C ILE A 434 2.57 7.02 -17.53
N LEU A 435 1.85 6.04 -16.98
CA LEU A 435 1.58 4.77 -17.66
C LEU A 435 0.77 4.98 -18.94
N ARG A 436 -0.20 5.87 -18.95
CA ARG A 436 -0.98 6.21 -20.14
C ARG A 436 -0.15 6.92 -21.22
N GLN A 437 0.76 7.80 -20.83
CA GLN A 437 1.71 8.41 -21.79
C GLN A 437 2.59 7.35 -22.46
N LEU A 438 3.11 6.39 -21.68
CA LEU A 438 3.93 5.30 -22.18
C LEU A 438 3.14 4.37 -23.13
N GLN A 439 1.88 4.11 -22.82
CA GLN A 439 0.99 3.38 -23.71
C GLN A 439 0.74 4.12 -25.01
N ALA A 440 0.50 5.43 -24.97
CA ALA A 440 0.31 6.25 -26.17
C ALA A 440 1.52 6.25 -27.11
N GLU A 441 2.72 6.00 -26.58
CA GLU A 441 3.96 5.77 -27.34
C GLU A 441 4.06 4.36 -27.96
N GLY A 442 3.06 3.51 -27.76
CA GLY A 442 2.98 2.16 -28.33
C GLY A 442 3.47 1.04 -27.40
N ARG A 443 3.82 1.32 -26.13
CA ARG A 443 4.20 0.29 -25.17
C ARG A 443 2.96 -0.43 -24.66
N ALA A 444 3.06 -1.73 -24.47
CA ALA A 444 2.03 -2.48 -23.77
C ALA A 444 2.20 -2.29 -22.24
N ILE A 445 1.09 -2.10 -21.55
CA ILE A 445 1.06 -1.98 -20.08
C ILE A 445 0.24 -3.13 -19.51
N VAL A 446 0.81 -3.87 -18.56
CA VAL A 446 0.08 -4.87 -17.77
C VAL A 446 0.15 -4.47 -16.31
N MET A 447 -0.98 -4.13 -15.72
CA MET A 447 -1.08 -3.71 -14.34
C MET A 447 -1.88 -4.73 -13.53
N VAL A 448 -1.27 -5.27 -12.49
CA VAL A 448 -2.00 -6.02 -11.46
C VAL A 448 -2.50 -5.06 -10.41
N THR A 449 -3.78 -5.15 -10.06
CA THR A 449 -4.36 -4.35 -8.97
C THR A 449 -5.60 -4.99 -8.36
N HIS A 450 -5.89 -4.67 -7.11
CA HIS A 450 -7.15 -4.99 -6.47
C HIS A 450 -8.18 -3.83 -6.57
N ASN A 451 -7.78 -2.65 -7.08
CA ASN A 451 -8.65 -1.50 -7.23
C ASN A 451 -9.44 -1.59 -8.56
N HIS A 452 -10.64 -2.12 -8.48
CA HIS A 452 -11.53 -2.31 -9.64
C HIS A 452 -11.98 -1.00 -10.29
N GLU A 453 -12.18 0.07 -9.51
CA GLU A 453 -12.57 1.37 -10.03
C GLU A 453 -11.46 1.97 -10.89
N MET A 454 -10.24 2.03 -10.35
CA MET A 454 -9.06 2.50 -11.09
C MET A 454 -8.81 1.66 -12.36
N ALA A 455 -8.96 0.33 -12.28
CA ALA A 455 -8.81 -0.54 -13.44
C ALA A 455 -9.81 -0.19 -14.54
N ARG A 456 -11.08 0.07 -14.21
CA ARG A 456 -12.12 0.46 -15.18
C ARG A 456 -11.85 1.85 -15.79
N GLU A 457 -11.43 2.81 -14.98
CA GLU A 457 -11.20 4.19 -15.41
C GLU A 457 -9.89 4.35 -16.18
N CYS A 458 -8.89 3.51 -15.92
CA CYS A 458 -7.55 3.69 -16.48
C CYS A 458 -7.15 2.65 -17.54
N ALA A 459 -7.65 1.43 -17.54
CA ALA A 459 -7.24 0.39 -18.49
C ALA A 459 -8.18 0.30 -19.70
N ASP A 460 -7.68 -0.25 -20.82
CA ASP A 460 -8.49 -0.54 -22.00
C ASP A 460 -9.23 -1.86 -21.86
N ARG A 461 -8.63 -2.78 -21.10
CA ARG A 461 -9.15 -4.13 -20.89
C ARG A 461 -8.94 -4.56 -19.44
N VAL A 462 -9.96 -5.16 -18.86
CA VAL A 462 -9.93 -5.67 -17.50
C VAL A 462 -10.10 -7.18 -17.51
N VAL A 463 -9.10 -7.87 -16.98
CA VAL A 463 -9.06 -9.34 -16.84
C VAL A 463 -9.23 -9.67 -15.36
N THR A 464 -10.29 -10.38 -15.00
CA THR A 464 -10.54 -10.79 -13.61
C THR A 464 -10.06 -12.20 -13.36
N MET A 465 -9.21 -12.35 -12.33
CA MET A 465 -8.69 -13.64 -11.88
C MET A 465 -9.33 -14.08 -10.57
N ARG A 466 -9.64 -15.38 -10.47
CA ARG A 466 -10.11 -16.02 -9.23
C ARG A 466 -9.59 -17.45 -9.16
N ALA A 467 -9.01 -17.83 -8.01
CA ALA A 467 -8.50 -19.19 -7.76
C ALA A 467 -7.62 -19.74 -8.91
N GLY A 468 -6.68 -18.93 -9.40
CA GLY A 468 -5.74 -19.30 -10.46
C GLY A 468 -6.33 -19.37 -11.88
N ARG A 469 -7.54 -18.86 -12.12
CA ARG A 469 -8.22 -18.86 -13.42
C ARG A 469 -8.67 -17.47 -13.82
N ILE A 470 -8.75 -17.22 -15.12
CA ILE A 470 -9.45 -16.03 -15.66
C ILE A 470 -10.95 -16.37 -15.66
N VAL A 471 -11.74 -15.54 -14.95
CA VAL A 471 -13.20 -15.69 -14.85
C VAL A 471 -13.95 -14.66 -15.69
N SER A 472 -13.31 -13.55 -16.03
CA SER A 472 -13.86 -12.50 -16.90
C SER A 472 -12.73 -11.80 -17.64
N ASP A 473 -13.00 -11.40 -18.86
CA ASP A 473 -12.10 -10.66 -19.75
C ASP A 473 -12.95 -9.68 -20.55
N THR A 474 -12.90 -8.41 -20.18
CA THR A 474 -13.79 -7.37 -20.72
C THR A 474 -12.99 -6.18 -21.22
N ARG A 475 -13.34 -5.68 -22.42
CA ARG A 475 -12.82 -4.42 -22.93
C ARG A 475 -13.67 -3.26 -22.45
N ASN A 476 -13.01 -2.24 -21.92
CA ASN A 476 -13.67 -1.02 -21.51
C ASN A 476 -13.98 -0.15 -22.73
N GLY A 477 -15.24 0.14 -22.98
CA GLY A 477 -15.66 1.01 -24.09
C GLY A 477 -16.16 0.28 -25.35
N ALA A 478 -16.47 -1.04 -25.25
CA ALA A 478 -17.27 -1.74 -26.26
C ALA A 478 -18.75 -1.66 -25.91
#